data_4a38228fc61a882fa38eed9195fb1e03
#
_entry.id   4a38228fc61a882fa38eed9195fb1e03
#
_cell.length_a   1.000
_cell.length_b   1.000
_cell.length_c   1.000
_cell.angle_alpha   90.00
_cell.angle_beta   90.00
_cell.angle_gamma   90.00
#
_symmetry.space_group_name_H-M   'P 1'
#
loop_
_entity.id
_entity.type
_entity.pdbx_description
1 polymer ?
#
loop_
_entity_poly.entity_id
_entity_poly.type
_entity_poly.pdbx_seq_one_letter_code
_entity_poly.pdbx_strand_id
1 'polypeptide(L)'
;MFRAFAFAFTLLGLLAVISQAHCKAVFAHVIVGNNAAYTSTDWYNDIKAAASALIDGFALNVGDDSFTDTQLSNAYSAAEKYGNNFKLFISFDYGAVPGYDQNKIISRINAHSGSPAQYNYAPGKPLASTFEGWQNAGDWANIKAQTNAFFIPDYSSQGPAGAAALPNVDGLLSWDAWPVGPNDKDNSTDIQYLNALAGKPYMMPVSPWFYTNLPQVSPVLPSE
;
A
#
# COMPACT_ATOMS: atom_id res chain seq x y z
N MET A 1 -27.40 57.67 -39.06
CA MET A 1 -26.04 57.09 -39.02
C MET A 1 -25.80 56.55 -37.60
N PHE A 2 -26.20 55.32 -37.34
CA PHE A 2 -25.99 54.70 -36.03
C PHE A 2 -24.78 53.76 -36.11
N ARG A 3 -23.75 54.02 -35.26
CA ARG A 3 -22.57 53.14 -35.11
C ARG A 3 -22.90 52.15 -34.00
N ALA A 4 -22.97 50.86 -34.36
CA ALA A 4 -23.04 49.76 -33.38
C ALA A 4 -21.64 49.51 -32.83
N PHE A 5 -21.51 49.59 -31.50
CA PHE A 5 -20.32 49.11 -30.76
C PHE A 5 -20.50 47.63 -30.45
N ALA A 6 -19.64 46.79 -31.02
CA ALA A 6 -19.54 45.38 -30.66
C ALA A 6 -18.66 45.26 -29.42
N PHE A 7 -19.23 44.81 -28.31
CA PHE A 7 -18.46 44.38 -27.14
C PHE A 7 -18.02 42.94 -27.33
N ALA A 8 -16.73 42.74 -27.52
CA ALA A 8 -16.14 41.41 -27.47
C ALA A 8 -15.91 41.01 -25.99
N PHE A 9 -16.70 40.08 -25.50
CA PHE A 9 -16.45 39.42 -24.21
C PHE A 9 -15.34 38.37 -24.38
N THR A 10 -14.14 38.70 -23.94
CA THR A 10 -13.04 37.72 -23.80
C THR A 10 -13.33 36.91 -22.51
N LEU A 11 -13.82 35.67 -22.68
CA LEU A 11 -14.00 34.71 -21.63
C LEU A 11 -12.60 34.16 -21.22
N LEU A 12 -11.99 34.76 -20.20
CA LEU A 12 -10.77 34.23 -19.63
C LEU A 12 -11.16 32.99 -18.84
N GLY A 13 -10.94 31.82 -19.41
CA GLY A 13 -11.09 30.54 -18.73
C GLY A 13 -10.06 30.42 -17.60
N LEU A 14 -10.49 30.65 -16.38
CA LEU A 14 -9.71 30.36 -15.19
C LEU A 14 -9.61 28.83 -15.08
N LEU A 15 -8.52 28.24 -15.58
CA LEU A 15 -8.14 26.87 -15.27
C LEU A 15 -7.82 26.83 -13.76
N ALA A 16 -8.84 26.54 -12.96
CA ALA A 16 -8.62 26.14 -11.59
C ALA A 16 -7.84 24.82 -11.62
N VAL A 17 -6.55 24.89 -11.38
CA VAL A 17 -5.75 23.72 -11.00
C VAL A 17 -6.30 23.32 -9.64
N ILE A 18 -7.26 22.40 -9.64
CA ILE A 18 -7.69 21.72 -8.41
C ILE A 18 -6.49 20.85 -8.03
N SER A 19 -5.63 21.39 -7.16
CA SER A 19 -4.72 20.57 -6.39
C SER A 19 -5.59 19.55 -5.68
N GLN A 20 -5.60 18.30 -6.14
CA GLN A 20 -6.19 17.22 -5.38
C GLN A 20 -5.40 17.16 -4.07
N ALA A 21 -5.99 17.67 -3.01
CA ALA A 21 -5.52 17.38 -1.67
C ALA A 21 -5.61 15.85 -1.55
N HIS A 22 -4.47 15.18 -1.66
CA HIS A 22 -4.40 13.77 -1.33
C HIS A 22 -4.73 13.68 0.16
N CYS A 23 -5.98 13.35 0.49
CA CYS A 23 -6.35 12.98 1.84
C CYS A 23 -5.44 11.82 2.24
N LYS A 24 -4.77 11.96 3.37
CA LYS A 24 -4.00 10.85 3.94
C LYS A 24 -4.97 9.71 4.21
N ALA A 25 -4.65 8.52 3.74
CA ALA A 25 -5.43 7.32 4.00
C ALA A 25 -4.71 6.48 5.06
N VAL A 26 -5.49 5.85 5.93
CA VAL A 26 -5.02 4.97 7.01
C VAL A 26 -5.40 3.54 6.67
N PHE A 27 -4.40 2.66 6.59
CA PHE A 27 -4.61 1.24 6.33
C PHE A 27 -4.18 0.40 7.51
N ALA A 28 -5.00 -0.59 7.89
CA ALA A 28 -4.56 -1.62 8.80
C ALA A 28 -3.90 -2.76 8.01
N HIS A 29 -2.76 -3.24 8.50
CA HIS A 29 -2.07 -4.40 7.94
C HIS A 29 -2.73 -5.69 8.42
N VAL A 30 -3.14 -6.56 7.49
CA VAL A 30 -3.82 -7.83 7.78
C VAL A 30 -3.04 -8.97 7.13
N ILE A 31 -2.58 -9.92 7.95
CA ILE A 31 -1.93 -11.15 7.47
C ILE A 31 -3.01 -12.15 7.06
N VAL A 32 -3.24 -12.28 5.76
CA VAL A 32 -4.28 -13.15 5.19
C VAL A 32 -4.02 -14.63 5.52
N GLY A 33 -2.76 -15.03 5.66
CA GLY A 33 -2.37 -16.38 6.06
C GLY A 33 -2.96 -16.82 7.41
N ASN A 34 -3.30 -15.88 8.30
CA ASN A 34 -3.94 -16.17 9.59
C ASN A 34 -5.46 -16.39 9.48
N ASN A 35 -6.04 -16.10 8.31
CA ASN A 35 -7.50 -16.04 8.12
C ASN A 35 -8.03 -17.20 7.27
N ALA A 36 -7.36 -18.37 7.27
CA ALA A 36 -7.73 -19.52 6.45
C ALA A 36 -9.20 -19.95 6.59
N ALA A 37 -9.76 -19.82 7.79
CA ALA A 37 -11.13 -20.19 8.11
C ALA A 37 -12.16 -19.05 8.00
N TYR A 38 -11.73 -17.83 7.59
CA TYR A 38 -12.63 -16.69 7.50
C TYR A 38 -13.67 -16.88 6.41
N THR A 39 -14.90 -16.52 6.75
CA THR A 39 -16.00 -16.35 5.79
C THR A 39 -16.08 -14.89 5.33
N SER A 40 -16.86 -14.63 4.27
CA SER A 40 -17.15 -13.24 3.87
C SER A 40 -17.84 -12.43 4.99
N THR A 41 -18.51 -13.10 5.93
CA THR A 41 -19.13 -12.43 7.08
C THR A 41 -18.09 -11.97 8.09
N ASP A 42 -17.04 -12.76 8.32
CA ASP A 42 -15.96 -12.40 9.23
C ASP A 42 -15.21 -11.18 8.68
N TRP A 43 -14.83 -11.21 7.39
CA TRP A 43 -14.25 -10.06 6.70
C TRP A 43 -15.14 -8.80 6.79
N TYR A 44 -16.46 -8.96 6.60
CA TYR A 44 -17.39 -7.83 6.70
C TYR A 44 -17.43 -7.22 8.11
N ASN A 45 -17.38 -8.05 9.13
CA ASN A 45 -17.37 -7.60 10.53
C ASN A 45 -16.07 -6.86 10.87
N ASP A 46 -14.92 -7.37 10.41
CA ASP A 46 -13.63 -6.72 10.62
C ASP A 46 -13.54 -5.38 9.88
N ILE A 47 -14.02 -5.33 8.64
CA ILE A 47 -14.12 -4.08 7.87
C ILE A 47 -14.98 -3.06 8.59
N LYS A 48 -16.15 -3.48 9.11
CA LYS A 48 -17.04 -2.60 9.87
C LYS A 48 -16.38 -2.09 11.14
N ALA A 49 -15.66 -2.94 11.87
CA ALA A 49 -14.93 -2.54 13.08
C ALA A 49 -13.82 -1.55 12.75
N ALA A 50 -13.00 -1.82 11.73
CA ALA A 50 -11.93 -0.95 11.27
C ALA A 50 -12.45 0.43 10.83
N ALA A 51 -13.49 0.45 10.01
CA ALA A 51 -14.12 1.70 9.55
C ALA A 51 -14.69 2.52 10.72
N SER A 52 -15.23 1.86 11.76
CA SER A 52 -15.70 2.53 12.98
C SER A 52 -14.56 3.19 13.76
N ALA A 53 -13.33 2.69 13.59
CA ALA A 53 -12.09 3.24 14.14
C ALA A 53 -11.40 4.24 13.19
N LEU A 54 -12.09 4.71 12.15
CA LEU A 54 -11.57 5.65 11.15
C LEU A 54 -10.39 5.09 10.33
N ILE A 55 -10.34 3.79 10.14
CA ILE A 55 -9.41 3.14 9.21
C ILE A 55 -10.09 3.10 7.83
N ASP A 56 -9.37 3.55 6.81
CA ASP A 56 -9.88 3.71 5.44
C ASP A 56 -9.82 2.41 4.62
N GLY A 57 -9.00 1.46 5.05
CA GLY A 57 -8.84 0.21 4.31
C GLY A 57 -7.87 -0.78 4.94
N PHE A 58 -7.66 -1.90 4.23
CA PHE A 58 -6.70 -2.91 4.61
C PHE A 58 -5.57 -3.06 3.59
N ALA A 59 -4.35 -3.21 4.08
CA ALA A 59 -3.22 -3.77 3.36
C ALA A 59 -3.24 -5.29 3.58
N LEU A 60 -3.64 -6.05 2.56
CA LEU A 60 -3.76 -7.50 2.63
C LEU A 60 -2.42 -8.16 2.35
N ASN A 61 -1.70 -8.53 3.40
CA ASN A 61 -0.43 -9.25 3.28
C ASN A 61 -0.71 -10.72 2.94
N VAL A 62 -0.16 -11.18 1.82
CA VAL A 62 -0.44 -12.51 1.26
C VAL A 62 0.83 -13.31 1.03
N GLY A 63 0.83 -14.53 1.56
CA GLY A 63 1.68 -15.63 1.13
C GLY A 63 1.14 -16.32 -0.14
N ASP A 64 1.51 -17.60 -0.31
CA ASP A 64 1.05 -18.42 -1.43
C ASP A 64 0.31 -19.69 -0.93
N ASP A 65 -0.48 -19.54 0.12
CA ASP A 65 -1.29 -20.61 0.68
C ASP A 65 -2.40 -21.01 -0.29
N SER A 66 -2.85 -22.25 -0.22
CA SER A 66 -3.90 -22.78 -1.10
C SER A 66 -5.24 -22.06 -0.99
N PHE A 67 -5.46 -21.34 0.10
CA PHE A 67 -6.69 -20.57 0.36
C PHE A 67 -6.53 -19.07 0.06
N THR A 68 -5.33 -18.58 -0.30
CA THR A 68 -5.05 -17.14 -0.50
C THR A 68 -6.04 -16.49 -1.47
N ASP A 69 -6.24 -17.09 -2.64
CA ASP A 69 -7.13 -16.50 -3.66
C ASP A 69 -8.59 -16.50 -3.22
N THR A 70 -9.02 -17.52 -2.45
CA THR A 70 -10.36 -17.56 -1.85
C THR A 70 -10.52 -16.45 -0.83
N GLN A 71 -9.53 -16.25 0.03
CA GLN A 71 -9.60 -15.21 1.06
C GLN A 71 -9.54 -13.79 0.48
N LEU A 72 -8.74 -13.57 -0.55
CA LEU A 72 -8.78 -12.31 -1.30
C LEU A 72 -10.17 -12.05 -1.87
N SER A 73 -10.78 -13.03 -2.53
CA SER A 73 -12.14 -12.91 -3.08
C SER A 73 -13.18 -12.61 -1.99
N ASN A 74 -13.08 -13.27 -0.83
CA ASN A 74 -13.97 -13.03 0.30
C ASN A 74 -13.81 -11.61 0.87
N ALA A 75 -12.56 -11.13 1.03
CA ALA A 75 -12.27 -9.80 1.54
C ALA A 75 -12.79 -8.70 0.60
N TYR A 76 -12.51 -8.82 -0.72
CA TYR A 76 -12.98 -7.85 -1.70
C TYR A 76 -14.52 -7.84 -1.78
N SER A 77 -15.18 -8.99 -1.82
CA SER A 77 -16.64 -9.08 -1.81
C SER A 77 -17.26 -8.48 -0.55
N ALA A 78 -16.61 -8.67 0.60
CA ALA A 78 -17.06 -8.08 1.85
C ALA A 78 -16.91 -6.55 1.86
N ALA A 79 -15.80 -6.02 1.32
CA ALA A 79 -15.56 -4.59 1.22
C ALA A 79 -16.52 -3.91 0.22
N GLU A 80 -16.80 -4.55 -0.91
CA GLU A 80 -17.82 -4.10 -1.88
C GLU A 80 -19.21 -4.05 -1.23
N LYS A 81 -19.58 -5.08 -0.50
CA LYS A 81 -20.86 -5.16 0.22
C LYS A 81 -20.94 -4.09 1.31
N TYR A 82 -19.86 -3.84 2.03
CA TYR A 82 -19.82 -2.78 3.05
C TYR A 82 -19.99 -1.40 2.41
N GLY A 83 -19.35 -1.16 1.28
CA GLY A 83 -19.36 0.12 0.58
C GLY A 83 -18.61 1.20 1.37
N ASN A 84 -19.23 2.36 1.57
CA ASN A 84 -18.70 3.50 2.34
C ASN A 84 -17.24 3.87 2.06
N ASN A 85 -16.78 3.56 0.84
CA ASN A 85 -15.43 3.85 0.37
C ASN A 85 -14.29 3.13 1.12
N PHE A 86 -14.58 2.01 1.83
CA PHE A 86 -13.53 1.18 2.42
C PHE A 86 -12.73 0.47 1.33
N LYS A 87 -11.40 0.56 1.38
CA LYS A 87 -10.54 0.12 0.29
C LYS A 87 -9.57 -0.98 0.72
N LEU A 88 -9.13 -1.76 -0.28
CA LEU A 88 -8.17 -2.84 -0.10
C LEU A 88 -7.04 -2.70 -1.12
N PHE A 89 -5.85 -3.14 -0.75
CA PHE A 89 -4.78 -3.42 -1.69
C PHE A 89 -3.97 -4.63 -1.24
N ILE A 90 -3.26 -5.25 -2.17
CA ILE A 90 -2.49 -6.47 -1.90
C ILE A 90 -1.04 -6.11 -1.61
N SER A 91 -0.49 -6.71 -0.55
CA SER A 91 0.93 -6.68 -0.18
C SER A 91 1.49 -8.10 -0.24
N PHE A 92 2.39 -8.38 -1.17
CA PHE A 92 2.96 -9.70 -1.40
C PHE A 92 4.10 -9.97 -0.42
N ASP A 93 4.02 -11.07 0.34
CA ASP A 93 4.97 -11.41 1.38
C ASP A 93 6.13 -12.25 0.83
N TYR A 94 7.22 -11.59 0.48
CA TYR A 94 8.44 -12.28 0.04
C TYR A 94 9.23 -12.91 1.20
N GLY A 95 8.95 -12.53 2.43
CA GLY A 95 9.49 -13.21 3.61
C GLY A 95 8.91 -14.61 3.78
N ALA A 96 7.60 -14.76 3.50
CA ALA A 96 6.92 -16.05 3.50
C ALA A 96 7.17 -16.85 2.20
N VAL A 97 7.33 -16.17 1.06
CA VAL A 97 7.50 -16.78 -0.28
C VAL A 97 8.70 -16.17 -0.98
N PRO A 98 9.93 -16.59 -0.66
CA PRO A 98 11.12 -16.12 -1.36
C PRO A 98 11.05 -16.40 -2.86
N GLY A 99 11.25 -15.35 -3.69
CA GLY A 99 11.15 -15.48 -5.15
C GLY A 99 9.71 -15.67 -5.63
N TYR A 100 8.78 -14.91 -5.08
CA TYR A 100 7.35 -14.94 -5.43
C TYR A 100 7.13 -14.92 -6.95
N ASP A 101 6.31 -15.86 -7.47
CA ASP A 101 6.06 -15.96 -8.91
C ASP A 101 5.36 -14.70 -9.43
N GLN A 102 6.02 -13.97 -10.35
CA GLN A 102 5.48 -12.75 -10.93
C GLN A 102 4.15 -12.95 -11.66
N ASN A 103 3.89 -14.14 -12.25
CA ASN A 103 2.61 -14.40 -12.92
C ASN A 103 1.46 -14.52 -11.90
N LYS A 104 1.72 -15.05 -10.71
CA LYS A 104 0.74 -15.06 -9.62
C LYS A 104 0.45 -13.65 -9.12
N ILE A 105 1.48 -12.81 -8.98
CA ILE A 105 1.34 -11.39 -8.63
C ILE A 105 0.45 -10.69 -9.65
N ILE A 106 0.77 -10.82 -10.95
CA ILE A 106 0.01 -10.23 -12.05
C ILE A 106 -1.45 -10.71 -12.02
N SER A 107 -1.67 -12.01 -11.88
CA SER A 107 -2.99 -12.61 -11.82
C SER A 107 -3.83 -12.05 -10.67
N ARG A 108 -3.26 -11.98 -9.46
CA ARG A 108 -3.94 -11.47 -8.26
C ARG A 108 -4.28 -9.99 -8.35
N ILE A 109 -3.35 -9.16 -8.84
CA ILE A 109 -3.62 -7.74 -9.06
C ILE A 109 -4.74 -7.57 -10.08
N ASN A 110 -4.66 -8.24 -11.22
CA ASN A 110 -5.66 -8.11 -12.30
C ASN A 110 -7.04 -8.64 -11.90
N ALA A 111 -7.10 -9.69 -11.08
CA ALA A 111 -8.36 -10.23 -10.58
C ALA A 111 -9.18 -9.20 -9.77
N HIS A 112 -8.52 -8.26 -9.13
CA HIS A 112 -9.16 -7.28 -8.23
C HIS A 112 -9.05 -5.83 -8.69
N SER A 113 -8.27 -5.52 -9.71
CA SER A 113 -8.04 -4.13 -10.19
C SER A 113 -9.32 -3.42 -10.64
N GLY A 114 -10.34 -4.15 -11.09
CA GLY A 114 -11.64 -3.62 -11.49
C GLY A 114 -12.64 -3.48 -10.33
N SER A 115 -12.32 -3.98 -9.14
CA SER A 115 -13.20 -3.90 -7.99
C SER A 115 -13.36 -2.45 -7.50
N PRO A 116 -14.58 -2.00 -7.17
CA PRO A 116 -14.78 -0.71 -6.52
C PRO A 116 -14.11 -0.62 -5.14
N ALA A 117 -13.77 -1.76 -4.52
CA ALA A 117 -13.04 -1.81 -3.25
C ALA A 117 -11.52 -1.70 -3.43
N GLN A 118 -10.97 -1.86 -4.65
CA GLN A 118 -9.54 -1.68 -4.88
C GLN A 118 -9.10 -0.23 -4.60
N TYR A 119 -8.05 -0.06 -3.79
CA TYR A 119 -7.42 1.24 -3.62
C TYR A 119 -6.57 1.57 -4.84
N ASN A 120 -6.90 2.64 -5.52
CA ASN A 120 -6.12 3.18 -6.62
C ASN A 120 -5.39 4.45 -6.15
N TYR A 121 -4.06 4.46 -6.28
CA TYR A 121 -3.27 5.66 -5.97
C TYR A 121 -3.62 6.83 -6.89
N ALA A 122 -3.89 6.53 -8.14
CA ALA A 122 -4.44 7.45 -9.15
C ALA A 122 -5.45 6.66 -10.01
N PRO A 123 -6.30 7.32 -10.79
CA PRO A 123 -7.26 6.63 -11.66
C PRO A 123 -6.61 5.53 -12.50
N GLY A 124 -7.09 4.29 -12.36
CA GLY A 124 -6.58 3.12 -13.08
C GLY A 124 -5.19 2.63 -12.65
N LYS A 125 -4.68 3.09 -11.50
CA LYS A 125 -3.40 2.65 -10.93
C LYS A 125 -3.62 1.94 -9.60
N PRO A 126 -3.91 0.64 -9.61
CA PRO A 126 -4.10 -0.13 -8.38
C PRO A 126 -2.83 -0.07 -7.53
N LEU A 127 -2.98 0.22 -6.23
CA LEU A 127 -1.87 0.16 -5.30
C LEU A 127 -1.49 -1.30 -5.06
N ALA A 128 -0.21 -1.59 -5.11
CA ALA A 128 0.38 -2.85 -4.70
C ALA A 128 1.60 -2.59 -3.81
N SER A 129 1.84 -3.50 -2.88
CA SER A 129 2.96 -3.44 -1.95
C SER A 129 3.64 -4.81 -1.83
N THR A 130 4.77 -4.85 -1.13
CA THR A 130 5.42 -6.09 -0.70
C THR A 130 5.88 -5.96 0.75
N PHE A 131 6.07 -7.11 1.39
CA PHE A 131 6.95 -7.22 2.54
C PHE A 131 8.24 -7.87 2.07
N GLU A 132 9.36 -7.13 2.13
CA GLU A 132 10.67 -7.47 1.57
C GLU A 132 10.62 -7.87 0.07
N GLY A 133 11.62 -8.62 -0.41
CA GLY A 133 11.70 -9.06 -1.81
C GLY A 133 12.48 -8.11 -2.73
N TRP A 134 13.38 -7.31 -2.18
CA TRP A 134 14.20 -6.37 -2.94
C TRP A 134 15.03 -7.04 -4.05
N GLN A 135 15.42 -8.31 -3.86
CA GLN A 135 16.13 -9.11 -4.87
C GLN A 135 15.32 -9.27 -6.17
N ASN A 136 13.99 -9.19 -6.04
CA ASN A 136 13.02 -9.30 -7.14
C ASN A 136 12.51 -7.93 -7.62
N ALA A 137 13.14 -6.82 -7.22
CA ALA A 137 12.73 -5.48 -7.65
C ALA A 137 12.70 -5.29 -9.18
N GLY A 138 13.54 -6.06 -9.91
CA GLY A 138 13.56 -6.07 -11.37
C GLY A 138 12.28 -6.61 -12.02
N ASP A 139 11.61 -7.58 -11.39
CA ASP A 139 10.39 -8.24 -11.89
C ASP A 139 9.23 -7.24 -12.00
N TRP A 140 9.26 -6.21 -11.18
CA TRP A 140 8.21 -5.17 -11.14
C TRP A 140 8.13 -4.33 -12.41
N ALA A 141 9.16 -4.34 -13.28
CA ALA A 141 9.03 -3.74 -14.61
C ALA A 141 7.95 -4.45 -15.44
N ASN A 142 7.99 -5.79 -15.47
CA ASN A 142 7.02 -6.63 -16.17
C ASN A 142 5.65 -6.61 -15.46
N ILE A 143 5.62 -6.72 -14.13
CA ILE A 143 4.39 -6.68 -13.34
C ILE A 143 3.63 -5.36 -13.60
N LYS A 144 4.30 -4.21 -13.52
CA LYS A 144 3.68 -2.91 -13.78
C LYS A 144 3.21 -2.76 -15.23
N ALA A 145 3.96 -3.29 -16.19
CA ALA A 145 3.56 -3.25 -17.61
C ALA A 145 2.24 -4.00 -17.87
N GLN A 146 1.94 -5.06 -17.08
CA GLN A 146 0.75 -5.89 -17.25
C GLN A 146 -0.41 -5.51 -16.32
N THR A 147 -0.15 -4.75 -15.25
CA THR A 147 -1.17 -4.42 -14.23
C THR A 147 -1.43 -2.93 -14.07
N ASN A 148 -0.56 -2.07 -14.63
CA ASN A 148 -0.53 -0.63 -14.36
C ASN A 148 -0.41 -0.27 -12.87
N ALA A 149 0.10 -1.17 -12.03
CA ALA A 149 0.17 -0.97 -10.59
C ALA A 149 1.05 0.22 -10.20
N PHE A 150 0.62 0.94 -9.17
CA PHE A 150 1.45 1.87 -8.42
C PHE A 150 2.10 1.11 -7.27
N PHE A 151 3.43 1.07 -7.25
CA PHE A 151 4.17 0.14 -6.41
C PHE A 151 4.87 0.84 -5.24
N ILE A 152 4.45 0.51 -4.01
CA ILE A 152 5.04 1.00 -2.74
C ILE A 152 5.49 -0.21 -1.91
N PRO A 153 6.68 -0.76 -2.16
CA PRO A 153 7.20 -1.88 -1.39
C PRO A 153 7.71 -1.49 -0.01
N ASP A 154 7.76 -2.47 0.89
CA ASP A 154 8.64 -2.47 2.05
C ASP A 154 9.95 -3.17 1.67
N TYR A 155 11.04 -2.43 1.66
CA TYR A 155 12.40 -2.93 1.47
C TYR A 155 13.29 -2.50 2.63
N SER A 156 12.75 -2.60 3.87
CA SER A 156 13.39 -2.06 5.07
C SER A 156 14.77 -2.65 5.35
N SER A 157 15.03 -3.90 4.94
CA SER A 157 16.35 -4.51 5.05
C SER A 157 17.45 -3.78 4.25
N GLN A 158 17.08 -2.94 3.27
CA GLN A 158 18.03 -2.16 2.47
C GLN A 158 18.29 -0.75 3.04
N GLY A 159 17.56 -0.38 4.09
CA GLY A 159 17.55 0.98 4.61
C GLY A 159 16.99 2.01 3.62
N PRO A 160 16.73 3.25 4.07
CA PRO A 160 16.03 4.25 3.26
C PRO A 160 16.69 4.56 1.91
N ALA A 161 17.99 4.80 1.90
CA ALA A 161 18.73 5.15 0.68
C ALA A 161 18.86 3.96 -0.29
N GLY A 162 19.13 2.75 0.24
CA GLY A 162 19.24 1.54 -0.57
C GLY A 162 17.90 1.18 -1.20
N ALA A 163 16.82 1.20 -0.43
CA ALA A 163 15.48 0.93 -0.93
C ALA A 163 15.04 1.94 -2.01
N ALA A 164 15.31 3.24 -1.80
CA ALA A 164 14.94 4.29 -2.75
C ALA A 164 15.71 4.22 -4.08
N ALA A 165 16.91 3.62 -4.07
CA ALA A 165 17.72 3.44 -5.27
C ALA A 165 17.30 2.23 -6.12
N LEU A 166 16.45 1.34 -5.60
CA LEU A 166 16.00 0.16 -6.34
C LEU A 166 15.06 0.53 -7.49
N PRO A 167 15.09 -0.25 -8.59
CA PRO A 167 14.28 0.03 -9.76
C PRO A 167 12.77 -0.18 -9.48
N ASN A 168 11.94 0.48 -10.31
CA ASN A 168 10.49 0.30 -10.38
C ASN A 168 9.68 0.77 -9.17
N VAL A 169 10.30 1.31 -8.11
CA VAL A 169 9.59 1.82 -6.93
C VAL A 169 8.95 3.19 -7.22
N ASP A 170 7.65 3.31 -6.95
CA ASP A 170 6.91 4.58 -7.04
C ASP A 170 6.86 5.31 -5.70
N GLY A 171 7.07 4.60 -4.61
CA GLY A 171 7.18 5.07 -3.24
C GLY A 171 7.74 3.98 -2.35
N LEU A 172 7.78 4.16 -1.06
CA LEU A 172 8.24 3.15 -0.09
C LEU A 172 7.31 3.07 1.13
N LEU A 173 7.25 1.88 1.71
CA LEU A 173 6.80 1.58 3.05
C LEU A 173 8.03 1.23 3.89
N SER A 174 8.07 1.55 5.17
CA SER A 174 9.05 0.98 6.10
C SER A 174 8.38 0.04 7.10
N TRP A 175 9.16 -0.92 7.62
CA TRP A 175 8.69 -1.86 8.65
C TRP A 175 9.25 -1.49 10.02
N ASP A 176 9.28 -0.20 10.34
CA ASP A 176 9.89 0.35 11.56
C ASP A 176 8.86 1.10 12.41
N ALA A 177 7.82 0.37 12.88
CA ALA A 177 6.66 0.94 13.54
C ALA A 177 6.71 0.93 15.07
N TRP A 178 7.66 0.24 15.70
CA TRP A 178 7.70 0.03 17.15
C TRP A 178 9.08 0.30 17.74
N PRO A 179 9.14 0.59 19.05
CA PRO A 179 10.40 0.85 19.73
C PRO A 179 11.26 -0.41 19.83
N VAL A 180 12.58 -0.24 19.89
CA VAL A 180 13.54 -1.30 20.18
C VAL A 180 13.99 -1.16 21.63
N GLY A 181 13.72 -2.19 22.44
CA GLY A 181 14.03 -2.19 23.87
C GLY A 181 13.23 -1.13 24.64
N PRO A 182 13.80 -0.54 25.71
CA PRO A 182 13.11 0.42 26.58
C PRO A 182 13.14 1.86 26.05
N ASN A 183 13.35 2.06 24.77
CA ASN A 183 13.45 3.40 24.16
C ASN A 183 12.11 3.80 23.56
N ASP A 184 11.81 5.09 23.60
CA ASP A 184 10.67 5.66 22.87
C ASP A 184 10.93 5.62 21.35
N LYS A 185 9.88 5.34 20.59
CA LYS A 185 9.90 5.43 19.13
C LYS A 185 9.75 6.90 18.73
N ASP A 186 10.68 7.38 17.92
CA ASP A 186 10.61 8.70 17.29
C ASP A 186 10.40 8.59 15.77
N ASN A 187 10.38 9.71 15.08
CA ASN A 187 10.18 9.79 13.63
C ASN A 187 11.48 9.91 12.84
N SER A 188 12.63 9.62 13.44
CA SER A 188 13.93 9.78 12.76
C SER A 188 14.07 8.92 11.51
N THR A 189 13.58 7.67 11.58
CA THR A 189 13.54 6.76 10.43
C THR A 189 12.63 7.30 9.33
N ASP A 190 11.44 7.81 9.67
CA ASP A 190 10.51 8.38 8.69
C ASP A 190 11.12 9.58 7.95
N ILE A 191 11.83 10.44 8.67
CA ILE A 191 12.57 11.58 8.07
C ILE A 191 13.62 11.08 7.08
N GLN A 192 14.35 10.00 7.39
CA GLN A 192 15.32 9.41 6.47
C GLN A 192 14.66 8.87 5.20
N TYR A 193 13.51 8.17 5.31
CA TYR A 193 12.74 7.70 4.15
C TYR A 193 12.22 8.88 3.30
N LEU A 194 11.65 9.90 3.91
CA LEU A 194 11.17 11.11 3.20
C LEU A 194 12.29 11.80 2.42
N ASN A 195 13.48 11.92 3.02
CA ASN A 195 14.64 12.50 2.37
C ASN A 195 15.14 11.65 1.20
N ALA A 196 15.22 10.32 1.38
CA ALA A 196 15.67 9.40 0.34
C ALA A 196 14.69 9.34 -0.85
N LEU A 197 13.40 9.46 -0.60
CA LEU A 197 12.35 9.41 -1.62
C LEU A 197 12.26 10.66 -2.48
N ALA A 198 12.82 11.80 -2.04
CA ALA A 198 12.88 13.06 -2.79
C ALA A 198 11.50 13.48 -3.36
N GLY A 199 10.43 13.34 -2.58
CA GLY A 199 9.06 13.72 -2.95
C GLY A 199 8.19 12.60 -3.50
N LYS A 200 8.72 11.38 -3.69
CA LYS A 200 7.87 10.20 -3.92
C LYS A 200 7.06 9.87 -2.64
N PRO A 201 5.90 9.20 -2.76
CA PRO A 201 5.09 8.81 -1.62
C PRO A 201 5.82 7.94 -0.60
N TYR A 202 5.52 8.18 0.66
CA TYR A 202 5.94 7.36 1.77
C TYR A 202 4.73 6.86 2.56
N MET A 203 4.61 5.56 2.72
CA MET A 203 3.62 4.93 3.58
C MET A 203 4.27 4.71 4.94
N MET A 204 3.98 5.61 5.88
CA MET A 204 4.55 5.58 7.22
C MET A 204 3.85 4.52 8.07
N PRO A 205 4.60 3.58 8.69
CA PRO A 205 4.01 2.61 9.61
C PRO A 205 3.77 3.25 10.98
N VAL A 206 2.67 2.86 11.62
CA VAL A 206 2.33 3.26 12.98
C VAL A 206 1.85 2.03 13.74
N SER A 207 2.42 1.79 14.92
CA SER A 207 1.97 0.75 15.84
C SER A 207 1.48 1.39 17.13
N PRO A 208 0.19 1.78 17.20
CA PRO A 208 -0.37 2.46 18.38
C PRO A 208 -0.44 1.54 19.60
N TRP A 209 -0.30 0.25 19.36
CA TRP A 209 -0.27 -0.79 20.39
C TRP A 209 0.74 -1.86 20.00
N PHE A 210 1.73 -2.11 20.84
CA PHE A 210 2.77 -3.06 20.58
C PHE A 210 3.02 -3.95 21.80
N TYR A 211 3.02 -5.26 21.57
CA TYR A 211 3.50 -6.25 22.52
C TYR A 211 4.22 -7.37 21.74
N THR A 212 5.37 -7.78 22.23
CA THR A 212 6.05 -8.98 21.73
C THR A 212 6.60 -9.79 22.90
N ASN A 213 6.49 -11.11 22.79
CA ASN A 213 7.11 -12.08 23.67
C ASN A 213 8.07 -12.98 22.86
N LEU A 214 8.58 -12.46 21.77
CA LEU A 214 9.60 -13.17 20.98
C LEU A 214 10.93 -13.14 21.75
N PRO A 215 11.71 -14.25 21.77
CA PRO A 215 13.07 -14.19 22.27
C PRO A 215 13.81 -13.11 21.48
N GLN A 216 14.51 -12.24 22.20
CA GLN A 216 15.28 -11.17 21.56
C GLN A 216 16.28 -11.83 20.61
N VAL A 217 16.02 -11.72 19.32
CA VAL A 217 17.03 -11.96 18.32
C VAL A 217 17.98 -10.77 18.44
N SER A 218 19.13 -11.00 19.08
CA SER A 218 20.21 -10.01 19.09
C SER A 218 20.47 -9.63 17.65
N PRO A 219 20.56 -8.32 17.29
CA PRO A 219 20.94 -7.94 15.95
C PRO A 219 22.30 -8.59 15.69
N VAL A 220 22.33 -9.46 14.69
CA VAL A 220 23.60 -9.98 14.17
C VAL A 220 24.28 -8.77 13.54
N LEU A 221 25.19 -8.14 14.27
CA LEU A 221 26.07 -7.12 13.68
C LEU A 221 26.83 -7.82 12.55
N PRO A 222 26.94 -7.21 11.38
CA PRO A 222 27.79 -7.75 10.33
C PRO A 222 29.20 -7.84 10.90
N SER A 223 29.80 -9.03 10.80
CA SER A 223 31.21 -9.24 11.09
C SER A 223 32.04 -8.35 10.16
N GLU A 224 32.95 -7.57 10.75
CA GLU A 224 33.94 -6.73 10.08
C GLU A 224 34.73 -7.52 9.02
#